data_e7b0457d5af8761bac9034b1143d5466
#
_entry.id   e7b0457d5af8761bac9034b1143d5466
#
_cell.length_a   1.000
_cell.length_b   1.000
_cell.length_c   1.000
_cell.angle_alpha   90.00
_cell.angle_beta   90.00
_cell.angle_gamma   90.00
#
_symmetry.space_group_name_H-M   'P 1'
#
loop_
_entity.id
_entity.type
_entity.pdbx_description
1 polymer ?
#
loop_
_entity_poly.entity_id
_entity_poly.type
_entity_poly.pdbx_seq_one_letter_code
_entity_poly.pdbx_strand_id
1 'polypeptide(L)'
;MVENNITLASIKKDEKSNKKIIFFNIFLILFTVSKAWGLDSSNRTYYVLAAIAAVFWVFALLGIKYEIKDIVFCGILLVTSAISLYCSGKIGAILPAMVIVAAKDISIDDVIKVMMKCWIVTVSVKVLLVVLGFIPNEIREKTTELAKGRDSYKMGYGHPNLFAMAVVVCVLLVLYT
;
A
#
# COMPACT_ATOMS: atom_id res chain seq x y z
N MET A 1 -34.75 -28.36 -15.03
CA MET A 1 -34.92 -27.01 -14.37
C MET A 1 -33.94 -26.77 -13.20
N VAL A 2 -33.60 -27.80 -12.42
CA VAL A 2 -32.66 -27.69 -11.27
C VAL A 2 -31.20 -27.45 -11.71
N GLU A 3 -30.75 -28.07 -12.78
CA GLU A 3 -29.38 -28.01 -13.30
C GLU A 3 -29.00 -26.60 -13.78
N ASN A 4 -29.91 -25.88 -14.43
CA ASN A 4 -29.69 -24.51 -14.90
C ASN A 4 -29.56 -23.51 -13.74
N ASN A 5 -30.20 -23.75 -12.60
CA ASN A 5 -30.10 -22.87 -11.43
C ASN A 5 -28.77 -23.02 -10.70
N ILE A 6 -28.19 -24.22 -10.69
CA ILE A 6 -26.87 -24.47 -10.09
C ILE A 6 -25.78 -23.79 -10.92
N THR A 7 -25.83 -23.86 -12.24
CA THR A 7 -24.88 -23.25 -13.15
C THR A 7 -24.90 -21.72 -13.06
N LEU A 8 -26.09 -21.11 -13.01
CA LEU A 8 -26.25 -19.66 -12.86
C LEU A 8 -25.74 -19.14 -11.49
N ALA A 9 -25.97 -19.92 -10.43
CA ALA A 9 -25.46 -19.56 -9.09
C ALA A 9 -23.92 -19.63 -9.00
N SER A 10 -23.30 -20.61 -9.65
CA SER A 10 -21.82 -20.72 -9.71
C SER A 10 -21.22 -19.58 -10.51
N ILE A 11 -21.75 -19.25 -11.68
CA ILE A 11 -21.27 -18.13 -12.52
C ILE A 11 -21.37 -16.79 -11.78
N LYS A 12 -22.48 -16.52 -11.08
CA LYS A 12 -22.64 -15.30 -10.27
C LYS A 12 -21.67 -15.23 -9.09
N LYS A 13 -21.33 -16.38 -8.48
CA LYS A 13 -20.37 -16.46 -7.39
C LYS A 13 -18.96 -16.14 -7.88
N ASP A 14 -18.56 -16.67 -9.02
CA ASP A 14 -17.26 -16.43 -9.63
C ASP A 14 -17.12 -14.97 -10.09
N GLU A 15 -18.13 -14.39 -10.68
CA GLU A 15 -18.15 -12.99 -11.08
C GLU A 15 -18.01 -12.05 -9.88
N LYS A 16 -18.69 -12.33 -8.77
CA LYS A 16 -18.58 -11.55 -7.53
C LYS A 16 -17.19 -11.66 -6.91
N SER A 17 -16.59 -12.84 -6.94
CA SER A 17 -15.22 -13.08 -6.47
C SER A 17 -14.20 -12.29 -7.29
N ASN A 18 -14.33 -12.29 -8.61
CA ASN A 18 -13.43 -11.55 -9.49
C ASN A 18 -13.51 -10.03 -9.28
N LYS A 19 -14.72 -9.47 -9.13
CA LYS A 19 -14.90 -8.04 -8.84
C LYS A 19 -14.22 -7.63 -7.52
N LYS A 20 -14.34 -8.44 -6.46
CA LYS A 20 -13.65 -8.22 -5.19
C LYS A 20 -12.13 -8.10 -5.37
N ILE A 21 -11.54 -9.07 -6.08
CA ILE A 21 -10.09 -9.11 -6.33
C ILE A 21 -9.63 -7.87 -7.11
N ILE A 22 -10.42 -7.44 -8.12
CA ILE A 22 -10.11 -6.24 -8.90
C ILE A 22 -10.09 -4.99 -7.99
N PHE A 23 -11.14 -4.77 -7.19
CA PHE A 23 -11.22 -3.63 -6.29
C PHE A 23 -10.12 -3.63 -5.23
N PHE A 24 -9.82 -4.81 -4.66
CA PHE A 24 -8.71 -4.98 -3.74
C PHE A 24 -7.37 -4.64 -4.39
N ASN A 25 -7.11 -5.13 -5.60
CA ASN A 25 -5.86 -4.84 -6.32
C ASN A 25 -5.73 -3.35 -6.63
N ILE A 26 -6.80 -2.66 -7.04
CA ILE A 26 -6.77 -1.21 -7.28
C ILE A 26 -6.42 -0.47 -5.97
N PHE A 27 -7.08 -0.82 -4.87
CA PHE A 27 -6.75 -0.28 -3.54
C PHE A 27 -5.28 -0.51 -3.19
N LEU A 28 -4.80 -1.75 -3.34
CA LEU A 28 -3.43 -2.14 -2.99
C LEU A 28 -2.39 -1.40 -3.86
N ILE A 29 -2.65 -1.23 -5.16
CA ILE A 29 -1.81 -0.47 -6.10
C ILE A 29 -1.73 0.99 -5.65
N LEU A 30 -2.87 1.66 -5.44
CA LEU A 30 -2.92 3.06 -5.02
C LEU A 30 -2.17 3.27 -3.71
N PHE A 31 -2.37 2.38 -2.74
CA PHE A 31 -1.67 2.40 -1.47
C PHE A 31 -0.16 2.22 -1.64
N THR A 32 0.26 1.18 -2.36
CA THR A 32 1.67 0.83 -2.56
C THR A 32 2.41 1.93 -3.33
N VAL A 33 1.81 2.44 -4.41
CA VAL A 33 2.38 3.53 -5.21
C VAL A 33 2.55 4.79 -4.37
N SER A 34 1.54 5.18 -3.57
CA SER A 34 1.64 6.37 -2.71
C SER A 34 2.79 6.26 -1.70
N LYS A 35 2.99 5.08 -1.11
CA LYS A 35 4.09 4.82 -0.17
C LYS A 35 5.45 4.73 -0.86
N ALA A 36 5.54 4.03 -1.97
CA ALA A 36 6.78 3.92 -2.75
C ALA A 36 7.21 5.27 -3.34
N TRP A 37 6.25 6.16 -3.65
CA TRP A 37 6.55 7.54 -4.07
C TRP A 37 7.06 8.41 -2.92
N GLY A 38 6.89 7.98 -1.68
CA GLY A 38 7.29 8.72 -0.48
C GLY A 38 6.29 9.80 -0.08
N LEU A 39 5.01 9.64 -0.47
CA LEU A 39 3.95 10.52 -0.01
C LEU A 39 3.60 10.20 1.44
N ASP A 40 3.45 11.24 2.25
CA ASP A 40 3.07 11.15 3.65
C ASP A 40 1.94 12.13 4.00
N SER A 41 1.59 12.17 5.27
CA SER A 41 0.50 13.03 5.78
C SER A 41 0.78 14.53 5.70
N SER A 42 1.99 14.95 5.32
CA SER A 42 2.31 16.38 5.07
C SER A 42 1.88 16.82 3.67
N ASN A 43 1.62 15.86 2.76
CA ASN A 43 1.34 16.13 1.36
C ASN A 43 -0.18 16.06 1.07
N ARG A 44 -0.74 17.14 0.53
CA ARG A 44 -2.17 17.21 0.17
C ARG A 44 -2.58 16.11 -0.83
N THR A 45 -1.71 15.78 -1.79
CA THR A 45 -1.94 14.71 -2.79
C THR A 45 -2.12 13.36 -2.12
N TYR A 46 -1.45 13.11 -1.00
CA TYR A 46 -1.59 11.87 -0.23
C TYR A 46 -3.03 11.66 0.26
N TYR A 47 -3.68 12.70 0.78
CA TYR A 47 -5.07 12.58 1.27
C TYR A 47 -6.05 12.31 0.14
N VAL A 48 -5.84 12.91 -1.04
CA VAL A 48 -6.68 12.63 -2.22
C VAL A 48 -6.54 11.18 -2.65
N LEU A 49 -5.31 10.66 -2.77
CA LEU A 49 -5.06 9.26 -3.12
C LEU A 49 -5.60 8.31 -2.05
N ALA A 50 -5.44 8.64 -0.77
CA ALA A 50 -5.96 7.85 0.34
C ALA A 50 -7.50 7.80 0.33
N ALA A 51 -8.18 8.91 0.01
CA ALA A 51 -9.63 8.94 -0.11
C ALA A 51 -10.12 8.06 -1.27
N ILE A 52 -9.48 8.16 -2.45
CA ILE A 52 -9.81 7.31 -3.60
C ILE A 52 -9.55 5.84 -3.25
N ALA A 53 -8.42 5.52 -2.63
CA ALA A 53 -8.09 4.16 -2.21
C ALA A 53 -9.12 3.61 -1.20
N ALA A 54 -9.61 4.45 -0.27
CA ALA A 54 -10.62 4.06 0.71
C ALA A 54 -11.95 3.68 0.04
N VAL A 55 -12.35 4.36 -1.04
CA VAL A 55 -13.54 3.98 -1.83
C VAL A 55 -13.40 2.57 -2.41
N PHE A 56 -12.27 2.25 -3.04
CA PHE A 56 -12.01 0.91 -3.57
C PHE A 56 -11.92 -0.14 -2.47
N TRP A 57 -11.37 0.22 -1.31
CA TRP A 57 -11.35 -0.64 -0.14
C TRP A 57 -12.75 -1.01 0.34
N VAL A 58 -13.67 -0.04 0.43
CA VAL A 58 -15.08 -0.31 0.77
C VAL A 58 -15.72 -1.26 -0.24
N PHE A 59 -15.52 -1.04 -1.55
CA PHE A 59 -16.04 -1.96 -2.57
C PHE A 59 -15.44 -3.37 -2.47
N ALA A 60 -14.16 -3.49 -2.11
CA ALA A 60 -13.54 -4.80 -1.86
C ALA A 60 -14.21 -5.52 -0.68
N LEU A 61 -14.53 -4.81 0.41
CA LEU A 61 -15.20 -5.39 1.59
C LEU A 61 -16.61 -5.92 1.28
N LEU A 62 -17.37 -5.27 0.39
CA LEU A 62 -18.72 -5.70 0.02
C LEU A 62 -18.75 -7.10 -0.62
N GLY A 63 -17.62 -7.62 -1.09
CA GLY A 63 -17.48 -8.97 -1.66
C GLY A 63 -17.13 -10.05 -0.64
N ILE A 64 -16.76 -9.69 0.60
CA ILE A 64 -16.23 -10.61 1.59
C ILE A 64 -17.34 -11.12 2.52
N LYS A 65 -17.31 -12.43 2.79
CA LYS A 65 -18.13 -13.04 3.86
C LYS A 65 -17.26 -13.17 5.10
N TYR A 66 -17.60 -12.41 6.14
CA TYR A 66 -16.94 -12.50 7.44
C TYR A 66 -17.69 -13.44 8.37
N GLU A 67 -16.97 -14.32 9.03
CA GLU A 67 -17.44 -15.04 10.20
C GLU A 67 -17.36 -14.13 11.45
N ILE A 68 -18.05 -14.49 12.52
CA ILE A 68 -18.03 -13.69 13.77
C ILE A 68 -16.61 -13.52 14.29
N LYS A 69 -15.78 -14.56 14.20
CA LYS A 69 -14.36 -14.51 14.62
C LYS A 69 -13.55 -13.50 13.82
N ASP A 70 -13.78 -13.43 12.51
CA ASP A 70 -13.12 -12.47 11.62
C ASP A 70 -13.53 -11.04 11.95
N ILE A 71 -14.84 -10.82 12.21
CA ILE A 71 -15.36 -9.49 12.56
C ILE A 71 -14.71 -8.99 13.84
N VAL A 72 -14.59 -9.86 14.85
CA VAL A 72 -13.94 -9.52 16.13
C VAL A 72 -12.46 -9.18 15.89
N PHE A 73 -11.72 -10.03 15.17
CA PHE A 73 -10.30 -9.78 14.87
C PHE A 73 -10.09 -8.50 14.07
N CYS A 74 -10.85 -8.32 12.98
CA CYS A 74 -10.77 -7.10 12.16
C CYS A 74 -11.17 -5.86 12.94
N GLY A 75 -12.19 -5.96 13.81
CA GLY A 75 -12.63 -4.89 14.69
C GLY A 75 -11.53 -4.47 15.66
N ILE A 76 -10.89 -5.41 16.34
CA ILE A 76 -9.76 -5.13 17.25
C ILE A 76 -8.62 -4.45 16.48
N LEU A 77 -8.26 -4.98 15.30
CA LEU A 77 -7.18 -4.45 14.47
C LEU A 77 -7.47 -3.00 14.01
N LEU A 78 -8.68 -2.70 13.58
CA LEU A 78 -9.06 -1.36 13.15
C LEU A 78 -9.16 -0.38 14.34
N VAL A 79 -9.70 -0.82 15.48
CA VAL A 79 -9.80 0.01 16.68
C VAL A 79 -8.42 0.36 17.22
N THR A 80 -7.52 -0.61 17.35
CA THR A 80 -6.14 -0.37 17.81
C THR A 80 -5.39 0.56 16.86
N SER A 81 -5.60 0.41 15.55
CA SER A 81 -5.01 1.29 14.54
C SER A 81 -5.59 2.70 14.58
N ALA A 82 -6.90 2.85 14.85
CA ALA A 82 -7.54 4.15 15.02
C ALA A 82 -7.07 4.87 16.31
N ILE A 83 -6.88 4.12 17.40
CA ILE A 83 -6.29 4.66 18.64
C ILE A 83 -4.85 5.14 18.36
N SER A 84 -4.06 4.34 17.64
CA SER A 84 -2.71 4.73 17.24
C SER A 84 -2.70 6.00 16.38
N LEU A 85 -3.64 6.14 15.45
CA LEU A 85 -3.81 7.37 14.67
C LEU A 85 -4.15 8.56 15.55
N TYR A 86 -5.10 8.39 16.47
CA TYR A 86 -5.51 9.46 17.39
C TYR A 86 -4.35 9.93 18.28
N CYS A 87 -3.59 8.98 18.86
CA CYS A 87 -2.48 9.28 19.77
C CYS A 87 -1.25 9.86 19.05
N SER A 88 -0.94 9.39 17.85
CA SER A 88 0.29 9.78 17.13
C SER A 88 0.08 10.85 16.05
N GLY A 89 -1.17 11.10 15.64
CA GLY A 89 -1.49 11.93 14.49
C GLY A 89 -1.02 11.39 13.14
N LYS A 90 -0.52 10.12 13.11
CA LYS A 90 0.08 9.52 11.91
C LYS A 90 -0.77 8.36 11.40
N ILE A 91 -1.08 8.38 10.10
CA ILE A 91 -1.90 7.35 9.43
C ILE A 91 -1.13 6.01 9.25
N GLY A 92 0.10 5.90 9.77
CA GLY A 92 1.01 4.79 9.51
C GLY A 92 0.45 3.39 9.83
N ALA A 93 -0.32 3.23 10.91
CA ALA A 93 -0.84 1.95 11.34
C ALA A 93 -2.17 1.55 10.68
N ILE A 94 -3.02 2.51 10.31
CA ILE A 94 -4.37 2.22 9.81
C ILE A 94 -4.34 1.60 8.41
N LEU A 95 -3.40 2.01 7.57
CA LEU A 95 -3.32 1.53 6.18
C LEU A 95 -2.94 0.04 6.08
N PRO A 96 -1.89 -0.47 6.79
CA PRO A 96 -1.65 -1.90 6.86
C PRO A 96 -2.83 -2.69 7.42
N ALA A 97 -3.52 -2.17 8.43
CA ALA A 97 -4.72 -2.79 8.97
C ALA A 97 -5.83 -2.92 7.91
N MET A 98 -6.05 -1.87 7.11
CA MET A 98 -7.00 -1.91 5.99
C MET A 98 -6.62 -2.98 4.95
N VAL A 99 -5.33 -3.14 4.63
CA VAL A 99 -4.85 -4.20 3.73
C VAL A 99 -5.18 -5.57 4.30
N ILE A 100 -4.84 -5.83 5.57
CA ILE A 100 -5.08 -7.13 6.23
C ILE A 100 -6.58 -7.46 6.23
N VAL A 101 -7.43 -6.49 6.58
CA VAL A 101 -8.88 -6.69 6.61
C VAL A 101 -9.42 -7.04 5.22
N ALA A 102 -9.01 -6.34 4.17
CA ALA A 102 -9.51 -6.57 2.81
C ALA A 102 -8.87 -7.78 2.11
N ALA A 103 -7.69 -8.24 2.56
CA ALA A 103 -6.97 -9.38 1.99
C ALA A 103 -7.57 -10.74 2.37
N LYS A 104 -8.61 -10.80 3.22
CA LYS A 104 -9.28 -12.07 3.56
C LYS A 104 -9.63 -12.84 2.28
N ASP A 105 -9.34 -14.13 2.27
CA ASP A 105 -9.52 -15.06 1.14
C ASP A 105 -8.66 -14.74 -0.11
N ILE A 106 -7.65 -13.88 0.01
CA ILE A 106 -6.67 -13.62 -1.04
C ILE A 106 -5.33 -14.21 -0.59
N SER A 107 -4.64 -14.90 -1.53
CA SER A 107 -3.34 -15.46 -1.24
C SER A 107 -2.34 -14.36 -0.87
N ILE A 108 -1.57 -14.58 0.20
CA ILE A 108 -0.52 -13.63 0.62
C ILE A 108 0.54 -13.48 -0.47
N ASP A 109 0.82 -14.54 -1.23
CA ASP A 109 1.77 -14.49 -2.35
C ASP A 109 1.28 -13.57 -3.47
N ASP A 110 -0.02 -13.56 -3.76
CA ASP A 110 -0.59 -12.65 -4.77
C ASP A 110 -0.53 -11.20 -4.29
N VAL A 111 -0.81 -10.94 -3.02
CA VAL A 111 -0.66 -9.62 -2.41
C VAL A 111 0.78 -9.13 -2.53
N ILE A 112 1.75 -9.96 -2.13
CA ILE A 112 3.17 -9.63 -2.19
C ILE A 112 3.63 -9.40 -3.63
N LYS A 113 3.23 -10.24 -4.59
CA LYS A 113 3.58 -10.08 -6.02
C LYS A 113 3.08 -8.75 -6.58
N VAL A 114 1.84 -8.34 -6.25
CA VAL A 114 1.29 -7.05 -6.68
C VAL A 114 2.07 -5.90 -6.03
N MET A 115 2.30 -5.96 -4.71
CA MET A 115 3.07 -4.94 -4.00
C MET A 115 4.50 -4.82 -4.56
N MET A 116 5.18 -5.93 -4.80
CA MET A 116 6.54 -5.96 -5.35
C MET A 116 6.61 -5.28 -6.71
N LYS A 117 5.74 -5.67 -7.65
CA LYS A 117 5.72 -5.06 -8.99
C LYS A 117 5.48 -3.54 -8.91
N CYS A 118 4.49 -3.12 -8.13
CA CYS A 118 4.17 -1.70 -7.96
C CYS A 118 5.32 -0.93 -7.30
N TRP A 119 5.95 -1.52 -6.29
CA TRP A 119 7.05 -0.88 -5.56
C TRP A 119 8.26 -0.69 -6.45
N ILE A 120 8.73 -1.76 -7.12
CA ILE A 120 9.89 -1.72 -8.01
C ILE A 120 9.66 -0.72 -9.15
N VAL A 121 8.51 -0.79 -9.83
CA VAL A 121 8.20 0.13 -10.93
C VAL A 121 8.18 1.58 -10.43
N THR A 122 7.52 1.85 -9.32
CA THR A 122 7.38 3.22 -8.79
C THR A 122 8.73 3.81 -8.37
N VAL A 123 9.56 3.03 -7.67
CA VAL A 123 10.91 3.48 -7.26
C VAL A 123 11.79 3.70 -8.48
N SER A 124 11.78 2.78 -9.46
CA SER A 124 12.56 2.89 -10.68
C SER A 124 12.17 4.12 -11.50
N VAL A 125 10.87 4.36 -11.68
CA VAL A 125 10.37 5.55 -12.39
C VAL A 125 10.79 6.82 -11.65
N LYS A 126 10.67 6.85 -10.33
CA LYS A 126 11.05 8.02 -9.54
C LYS A 126 12.55 8.32 -9.64
N VAL A 127 13.40 7.30 -9.50
CA VAL A 127 14.86 7.44 -9.68
C VAL A 127 15.20 7.93 -11.08
N LEU A 128 14.56 7.38 -12.11
CA LEU A 128 14.74 7.83 -13.50
C LEU A 128 14.38 9.30 -13.67
N LEU A 129 13.26 9.75 -13.12
CA LEU A 129 12.85 11.16 -13.18
C LEU A 129 13.83 12.10 -12.47
N VAL A 130 14.44 11.63 -11.36
CA VAL A 130 15.50 12.39 -10.69
C VAL A 130 16.76 12.45 -11.54
N VAL A 131 17.18 11.35 -12.15
CA VAL A 131 18.36 11.30 -13.03
C VAL A 131 18.18 12.18 -14.27
N LEU A 132 16.96 12.21 -14.82
CA LEU A 132 16.60 13.06 -15.96
C LEU A 132 16.41 14.55 -15.58
N GLY A 133 16.50 14.90 -14.30
CA GLY A 133 16.36 16.29 -13.83
C GLY A 133 14.94 16.80 -13.70
N PHE A 134 13.90 15.94 -13.92
CA PHE A 134 12.49 16.35 -13.74
C PHE A 134 12.12 16.53 -12.25
N ILE A 135 12.78 15.81 -11.37
CA ILE A 135 12.60 15.92 -9.92
C ILE A 135 13.92 16.38 -9.32
N PRO A 136 13.94 17.44 -8.48
CA PRO A 136 15.19 17.93 -7.88
C PRO A 136 15.78 16.88 -6.95
N ASN A 137 17.07 16.62 -7.12
CA ASN A 137 17.84 15.79 -6.20
C ASN A 137 18.47 16.70 -5.15
N GLU A 138 17.74 16.95 -4.08
CA GLU A 138 18.26 17.74 -2.98
C GLU A 138 19.35 16.96 -2.23
N ILE A 139 20.49 17.59 -2.05
CA ILE A 139 21.60 17.09 -1.23
C ILE A 139 21.40 17.64 0.19
N ARG A 140 21.37 16.77 1.17
CA ARG A 140 21.35 17.17 2.57
C ARG A 140 22.78 17.12 3.11
N GLU A 141 23.35 18.28 3.33
CA GLU A 141 24.59 18.40 4.10
C GLU A 141 24.35 17.98 5.55
N LYS A 142 25.19 17.08 6.04
CA LYS A 142 25.15 16.69 7.46
C LYS A 142 25.94 17.71 8.27
N THR A 143 25.22 18.42 9.12
CA THR A 143 25.80 19.47 10.00
C THR A 143 26.45 18.93 11.27
N THR A 144 26.32 17.64 11.58
CA THR A 144 26.95 17.03 12.76
C THR A 144 28.47 16.86 12.55
N GLU A 145 29.27 17.22 13.49
CA GLU A 145 30.75 17.18 13.36
C GLU A 145 31.32 15.81 12.96
N LEU A 146 30.69 14.71 13.45
CA LEU A 146 31.03 13.32 13.12
C LEU A 146 30.68 12.92 11.67
N ALA A 147 29.91 13.73 10.96
CA ALA A 147 29.41 13.43 9.62
C ALA A 147 29.70 14.56 8.62
N LYS A 148 30.53 15.52 9.02
CA LYS A 148 30.97 16.64 8.17
C LYS A 148 31.64 16.09 6.90
N GLY A 149 31.20 16.57 5.74
CA GLY A 149 31.69 16.12 4.43
C GLY A 149 31.05 14.83 3.88
N ARG A 150 29.97 14.30 4.49
CA ARG A 150 29.20 13.21 3.93
C ARG A 150 27.88 13.72 3.39
N ASP A 151 27.79 13.91 2.11
CA ASP A 151 26.56 14.28 1.43
C ASP A 151 25.59 13.10 1.40
N SER A 152 24.30 13.38 1.59
CA SER A 152 23.24 12.39 1.50
C SER A 152 22.26 12.78 0.42
N TYR A 153 22.18 11.97 -0.63
CA TYR A 153 21.25 12.17 -1.74
C TYR A 153 19.83 11.77 -1.34
N LYS A 154 18.88 12.66 -1.53
CA LYS A 154 17.47 12.40 -1.22
C LYS A 154 16.75 11.63 -2.33
N MET A 155 17.26 11.64 -3.56
CA MET A 155 16.69 10.98 -4.74
C MET A 155 15.18 11.24 -4.88
N GLY A 156 14.80 12.52 -4.76
CA GLY A 156 13.39 12.95 -4.84
C GLY A 156 12.53 12.60 -3.61
N TYR A 157 13.08 11.97 -2.58
CA TYR A 157 12.38 11.73 -1.30
C TYR A 157 12.64 12.88 -0.33
N GLY A 158 11.68 13.12 0.57
CA GLY A 158 11.83 14.20 1.57
C GLY A 158 12.99 13.99 2.55
N HIS A 159 13.48 12.74 2.68
CA HIS A 159 14.61 12.38 3.54
C HIS A 159 15.41 11.23 2.92
N PRO A 160 16.77 11.22 3.03
CA PRO A 160 17.62 10.14 2.50
C PRO A 160 17.26 8.75 3.04
N ASN A 161 16.84 8.65 4.30
CA ASN A 161 16.45 7.37 4.90
C ASN A 161 15.19 6.78 4.23
N LEU A 162 14.29 7.62 3.70
CA LEU A 162 13.11 7.13 2.98
C LEU A 162 13.50 6.46 1.66
N PHE A 163 14.50 7.02 0.95
CA PHE A 163 15.07 6.37 -0.23
C PHE A 163 15.73 5.04 0.12
N ALA A 164 16.58 5.02 1.15
CA ALA A 164 17.21 3.78 1.61
C ALA A 164 16.18 2.71 2.00
N MET A 165 15.12 3.08 2.72
CA MET A 165 14.02 2.17 3.04
C MET A 165 13.32 1.66 1.79
N ALA A 166 13.08 2.52 0.79
CA ALA A 166 12.44 2.11 -0.46
C ALA A 166 13.27 1.05 -1.19
N VAL A 167 14.61 1.21 -1.23
CA VAL A 167 15.54 0.23 -1.82
C VAL A 167 15.56 -1.07 -1.01
N VAL A 168 15.62 -1.00 0.33
CA VAL A 168 15.59 -2.19 1.21
C VAL A 168 14.30 -2.98 0.99
N VAL A 169 13.14 -2.32 0.90
CA VAL A 169 11.87 -2.98 0.60
C VAL A 169 11.93 -3.67 -0.77
N CYS A 170 12.47 -3.02 -1.81
CA CYS A 170 12.66 -3.68 -3.11
C CYS A 170 13.48 -4.97 -2.99
N VAL A 171 14.62 -4.92 -2.28
CA VAL A 171 15.49 -6.08 -2.08
C VAL A 171 14.77 -7.19 -1.33
N LEU A 172 14.09 -6.87 -0.23
CA LEU A 172 13.35 -7.87 0.55
C LEU A 172 12.22 -8.53 -0.25
N LEU A 173 11.49 -7.73 -1.06
CA LEU A 173 10.43 -8.26 -1.91
C LEU A 173 10.99 -9.18 -3.02
N VAL A 174 12.16 -8.85 -3.59
CA VAL A 174 12.82 -9.71 -4.59
C VAL A 174 13.35 -11.00 -3.97
N LEU A 175 13.88 -10.95 -2.73
CA LEU A 175 14.37 -12.14 -2.04
C LEU A 175 13.24 -13.07 -1.57
N TYR A 176 12.03 -12.55 -1.40
CA TYR A 176 10.87 -13.36 -1.01
C TYR A 176 10.31 -14.18 -2.18
N THR A 177 10.47 -13.72 -3.42
CA THR A 177 9.94 -14.39 -4.63
C THR A 177 10.92 -15.36 -5.24
#